data_7da7903744cf674b344c278e9ba58138
#
_entry.id   7da7903744cf674b344c278e9ba58138
#
_cell.length_a   1.000
_cell.length_b   1.000
_cell.length_c   1.000
_cell.angle_alpha   90.00
_cell.angle_beta   90.00
_cell.angle_gamma   90.00
#
_symmetry.space_group_name_H-M   'P 1'
#
loop_
_entity.id
_entity.type
_entity.pdbx_description
1 polymer ?
#
loop_
_entity_poly.entity_id
_entity_poly.type
_entity_poly.pdbx_seq_one_letter_code
_entity_poly.pdbx_strand_id
1 'polypeptide(L)'
;NPILANQFVIAGTEGTLTITDFDSGTGEVSYSYVQTGVVKDHTAGDNSVTDTFSITVTDNGTQQPATDNLVILITDTAPTAVADEDEVTEGTVGVPAANITGDVDLDNGNGADVIGADATTVTGVSAGTVATEITTGEGVGVAGSYGTITLNSDGTYSYDLDDDNADVNALKDNDTLTETFSYTIKDADGDWSSTTLTITINGKTDGVPTVAAVDGNGGDNGDVTVYESGLTSDGPGGESKTVTGSITLDTIDGLASV
;
A
#
# COMPACT_ATOMS: atom_id res chain seq x y z
N ASN A 1 55.16 24.24 7.99
CA ASN A 1 54.38 23.08 7.53
C ASN A 1 53.85 23.37 6.12
N PRO A 2 54.46 22.84 5.05
CA PRO A 2 54.06 23.20 3.67
C PRO A 2 52.82 22.47 3.16
N ILE A 3 52.22 21.58 3.93
CA ILE A 3 51.15 20.70 3.43
C ILE A 3 49.74 21.34 3.57
N LEU A 4 49.58 22.28 4.48
CA LEU A 4 48.26 22.89 4.76
C LEU A 4 47.84 24.02 3.82
N ALA A 5 48.69 24.43 2.86
CA ALA A 5 48.32 25.49 1.91
C ALA A 5 47.41 24.99 0.75
N ASN A 6 47.40 23.70 0.49
CA ASN A 6 46.56 23.09 -0.54
C ASN A 6 46.00 21.76 -0.01
N GLN A 7 44.70 21.67 0.19
CA GLN A 7 44.04 20.38 0.37
C GLN A 7 44.36 19.52 -0.86
N PHE A 8 44.91 18.32 -0.62
CA PHE A 8 45.09 17.36 -1.70
C PHE A 8 43.76 16.62 -1.94
N VAL A 9 43.19 16.93 -3.07
CA VAL A 9 41.95 16.29 -3.53
C VAL A 9 42.33 15.21 -4.54
N ILE A 10 41.96 13.98 -4.27
CA ILE A 10 42.24 12.80 -5.10
C ILE A 10 40.91 12.24 -5.56
N ALA A 11 40.67 12.24 -6.87
CA ALA A 11 39.51 11.62 -7.44
C ALA A 11 39.69 10.09 -7.43
N GLY A 12 38.72 9.39 -6.84
CA GLY A 12 38.56 7.95 -6.92
C GLY A 12 37.60 7.58 -8.05
N THR A 13 37.21 6.30 -8.11
CA THR A 13 36.18 5.81 -9.03
C THR A 13 34.81 6.13 -8.51
N GLU A 14 34.61 6.06 -7.19
CA GLU A 14 33.31 6.17 -6.54
C GLU A 14 33.14 7.47 -5.76
N GLY A 15 34.22 8.16 -5.49
CA GLY A 15 34.19 9.37 -4.68
C GLY A 15 35.45 10.20 -4.74
N THR A 16 35.57 11.10 -3.79
CA THR A 16 36.72 12.02 -3.70
C THR A 16 37.34 11.96 -2.30
N LEU A 17 38.59 11.59 -2.23
CA LEU A 17 39.41 11.64 -1.02
C LEU A 17 40.08 12.99 -0.90
N THR A 18 39.94 13.64 0.24
CA THR A 18 40.60 14.90 0.55
C THR A 18 41.49 14.71 1.77
N ILE A 19 42.78 14.93 1.64
CA ILE A 19 43.71 15.00 2.79
C ILE A 19 43.49 16.33 3.49
N THR A 20 43.09 16.28 4.76
CA THR A 20 42.68 17.45 5.55
C THR A 20 43.78 17.94 6.50
N ASP A 21 44.62 17.02 7.00
CA ASP A 21 45.74 17.39 7.90
C ASP A 21 46.84 16.33 7.87
N PHE A 22 48.04 16.75 8.33
CA PHE A 22 49.18 15.90 8.58
C PHE A 22 49.90 16.32 9.85
N ASP A 23 49.94 15.47 10.84
CA ASP A 23 50.74 15.67 12.05
C ASP A 23 52.17 15.11 11.87
N SER A 24 53.14 15.99 11.69
CA SER A 24 54.54 15.59 11.52
C SER A 24 55.17 15.01 12.79
N GLY A 25 54.56 15.19 13.97
CA GLY A 25 55.07 14.67 15.24
C GLY A 25 54.67 13.20 15.46
N THR A 26 53.48 12.83 15.00
CA THR A 26 52.95 11.48 15.10
C THR A 26 53.01 10.69 13.79
N GLY A 27 53.10 11.40 12.64
CA GLY A 27 52.98 10.80 11.32
C GLY A 27 51.57 10.56 10.87
N GLU A 28 50.59 11.05 11.62
CA GLU A 28 49.17 10.85 11.32
C GLU A 28 48.71 11.73 10.14
N VAL A 29 47.94 11.12 9.23
CA VAL A 29 47.28 11.79 8.10
C VAL A 29 45.77 11.73 8.32
N SER A 30 45.14 12.90 8.43
CA SER A 30 43.68 13.00 8.47
C SER A 30 43.11 13.18 7.06
N TYR A 31 41.96 12.54 6.79
CA TYR A 31 41.30 12.67 5.52
C TYR A 31 39.77 12.74 5.68
N SER A 32 39.11 13.23 4.65
CA SER A 32 37.69 13.07 4.45
C SER A 32 37.44 12.41 3.10
N TYR A 33 36.41 11.59 3.04
CA TYR A 33 35.92 10.99 1.80
C TYR A 33 34.51 11.45 1.54
N VAL A 34 34.23 11.84 0.31
CA VAL A 34 32.89 12.22 -0.15
C VAL A 34 32.55 11.36 -1.36
N GLN A 35 31.54 10.54 -1.24
CA GLN A 35 30.97 9.81 -2.37
C GLN A 35 30.44 10.82 -3.38
N THR A 36 30.75 10.63 -4.67
CA THR A 36 30.33 11.51 -5.76
C THR A 36 29.61 10.71 -6.84
N GLY A 37 28.67 11.39 -7.51
CA GLY A 37 27.90 10.80 -8.59
C GLY A 37 26.54 10.29 -8.15
N VAL A 38 25.90 9.55 -9.04
CA VAL A 38 24.65 8.88 -8.82
C VAL A 38 24.85 7.67 -7.90
N VAL A 39 23.76 7.19 -7.34
CA VAL A 39 23.63 5.89 -6.68
C VAL A 39 24.44 4.84 -7.45
N LYS A 40 25.16 4.01 -6.74
CA LYS A 40 26.00 2.97 -7.33
C LYS A 40 25.13 1.81 -7.74
N ASP A 41 25.37 1.32 -8.94
CA ASP A 41 24.70 0.12 -9.44
C ASP A 41 25.36 -1.10 -8.78
N HIS A 42 24.70 -1.60 -7.75
CA HIS A 42 25.05 -2.86 -7.11
C HIS A 42 24.41 -3.98 -7.93
N THR A 43 25.17 -4.99 -8.32
CA THR A 43 24.63 -6.17 -8.97
C THR A 43 24.15 -7.19 -7.94
N ALA A 44 23.13 -7.95 -8.27
CA ALA A 44 22.52 -8.94 -7.38
C ALA A 44 23.55 -9.77 -6.59
N GLY A 45 23.51 -9.62 -5.26
CA GLY A 45 24.44 -10.26 -4.33
C GLY A 45 25.75 -9.50 -4.07
N ASP A 46 25.88 -8.25 -4.55
CA ASP A 46 27.02 -7.37 -4.29
C ASP A 46 26.58 -6.20 -3.40
N ASN A 47 26.61 -6.42 -2.08
CA ASN A 47 26.20 -5.45 -1.07
C ASN A 47 27.25 -4.37 -0.81
N SER A 48 28.25 -4.21 -1.68
CA SER A 48 29.27 -3.17 -1.52
C SER A 48 30.11 -2.93 -2.75
N VAL A 49 30.51 -1.68 -2.97
CA VAL A 49 31.56 -1.31 -3.90
C VAL A 49 32.76 -0.73 -3.15
N THR A 50 33.93 -0.78 -3.72
CA THR A 50 35.15 -0.26 -3.10
C THR A 50 35.78 0.83 -3.94
N ASP A 51 36.24 1.88 -3.25
CA ASP A 51 37.15 2.86 -3.84
C ASP A 51 38.54 2.68 -3.22
N THR A 52 39.56 2.54 -4.04
CA THR A 52 40.92 2.20 -3.60
C THR A 52 41.91 3.28 -3.97
N PHE A 53 42.59 3.80 -2.96
CA PHE A 53 43.64 4.84 -3.10
C PHE A 53 45.00 4.27 -2.74
N SER A 54 45.91 4.25 -3.69
CA SER A 54 47.28 3.84 -3.42
C SER A 54 48.08 5.00 -2.81
N ILE A 55 48.55 4.78 -1.60
CA ILE A 55 49.31 5.77 -0.83
C ILE A 55 50.76 5.38 -0.82
N THR A 56 51.61 6.27 -1.32
CA THR A 56 53.07 6.09 -1.33
C THR A 56 53.74 7.15 -0.46
N VAL A 57 54.53 6.70 0.47
CA VAL A 57 55.36 7.56 1.35
C VAL A 57 56.81 7.33 1.01
N THR A 58 57.56 8.43 0.88
CA THR A 58 59.04 8.38 0.65
C THR A 58 59.74 9.06 1.79
N ASP A 59 60.63 8.32 2.45
CA ASP A 59 61.47 8.86 3.49
C ASP A 59 62.59 9.73 2.91
N ASN A 60 62.82 10.92 3.52
CA ASN A 60 63.80 11.87 3.05
C ASN A 60 65.25 11.42 3.28
N GLY A 61 65.48 10.45 4.16
CA GLY A 61 66.80 9.90 4.49
C GLY A 61 67.24 8.78 3.54
N THR A 62 66.40 7.78 3.34
CA THR A 62 66.72 6.59 2.53
C THR A 62 66.25 6.72 1.10
N GLN A 63 65.29 7.58 0.82
CA GLN A 63 64.60 7.76 -0.47
C GLN A 63 63.94 6.46 -1.01
N GLN A 64 63.68 5.52 -0.13
CA GLN A 64 62.97 4.30 -0.47
C GLN A 64 61.46 4.52 -0.26
N PRO A 65 60.64 4.27 -1.28
CA PRO A 65 59.18 4.38 -1.12
C PRO A 65 58.62 3.17 -0.39
N ALA A 66 57.62 3.40 0.42
CA ALA A 66 56.70 2.40 0.94
C ALA A 66 55.29 2.72 0.42
N THR A 67 54.59 1.72 -0.08
CA THR A 67 53.26 1.88 -0.67
C THR A 67 52.30 0.93 -0.02
N ASP A 68 51.09 1.42 0.30
CA ASP A 68 49.95 0.64 0.77
C ASP A 68 48.63 1.22 0.22
N ASN A 69 47.52 0.51 0.34
CA ASN A 69 46.23 0.93 -0.16
C ASN A 69 45.28 1.32 0.97
N LEU A 70 44.71 2.50 0.86
CA LEU A 70 43.50 2.88 1.60
C LEU A 70 42.28 2.39 0.79
N VAL A 71 41.50 1.50 1.36
CA VAL A 71 40.28 0.98 0.76
C VAL A 71 39.08 1.57 1.49
N ILE A 72 38.25 2.29 0.78
CA ILE A 72 36.95 2.78 1.26
C ILE A 72 35.89 1.80 0.79
N LEU A 73 35.18 1.21 1.74
CA LEU A 73 34.04 0.36 1.48
C LEU A 73 32.77 1.21 1.48
N ILE A 74 32.02 1.17 0.39
CA ILE A 74 30.71 1.80 0.25
C ILE A 74 29.70 0.66 0.28
N THR A 75 28.91 0.61 1.33
CA THR A 75 27.89 -0.45 1.50
C THR A 75 26.58 -0.02 0.89
N ASP A 76 25.89 -0.98 0.31
CA ASP A 76 24.52 -0.82 -0.14
C ASP A 76 23.55 -0.59 1.03
N THR A 77 22.39 0.01 0.71
CA THR A 77 21.32 0.27 1.64
C THR A 77 20.03 -0.29 1.08
N ALA A 78 19.61 -1.42 1.63
CA ALA A 78 18.34 -2.07 1.28
C ALA A 78 17.13 -1.15 1.49
N PRO A 79 16.05 -1.32 0.71
CA PRO A 79 14.82 -0.60 0.92
C PRO A 79 14.15 -1.01 2.25
N THR A 80 13.36 -0.10 2.82
CA THR A 80 12.55 -0.38 4.01
C THR A 80 11.14 0.11 3.77
N ALA A 81 10.20 -0.82 3.62
CA ALA A 81 8.79 -0.52 3.46
C ALA A 81 8.15 -0.15 4.81
N VAL A 82 7.36 0.91 4.80
CA VAL A 82 6.61 1.43 5.95
C VAL A 82 5.11 1.23 5.68
N ALA A 83 4.34 0.82 6.69
CA ALA A 83 2.93 0.53 6.50
C ALA A 83 2.12 1.79 6.18
N ASP A 84 1.18 1.64 5.25
CA ASP A 84 0.28 2.69 4.78
C ASP A 84 -1.15 2.46 5.22
N GLU A 85 -1.91 3.55 5.29
CA GLU A 85 -3.33 3.55 5.62
C GLU A 85 -4.07 4.49 4.67
N ASP A 86 -5.28 4.07 4.24
CA ASP A 86 -6.19 4.90 3.46
C ASP A 86 -7.63 4.59 3.84
N GLU A 87 -8.58 5.38 3.38
CA GLU A 87 -9.98 5.20 3.70
C GLU A 87 -10.88 5.39 2.48
N VAL A 88 -11.98 4.63 2.47
CA VAL A 88 -13.06 4.76 1.50
C VAL A 88 -14.39 4.81 2.25
N THR A 89 -15.35 5.58 1.74
CA THR A 89 -16.73 5.56 2.26
C THR A 89 -17.60 4.78 1.28
N GLU A 90 -18.41 3.87 1.80
CA GLU A 90 -19.37 3.13 0.97
C GLU A 90 -20.30 4.06 0.19
N GLY A 91 -20.83 3.54 -0.90
CA GLY A 91 -21.83 4.21 -1.70
C GLY A 91 -23.16 4.38 -0.97
N THR A 92 -24.18 4.74 -1.72
CA THR A 92 -25.59 4.69 -1.29
C THR A 92 -26.39 3.97 -2.36
N VAL A 93 -27.61 3.57 -2.08
CA VAL A 93 -28.47 2.90 -3.05
C VAL A 93 -28.48 3.60 -4.40
N GLY A 94 -27.96 2.93 -5.41
CA GLY A 94 -27.86 3.44 -6.78
C GLY A 94 -26.74 4.45 -7.03
N VAL A 95 -25.88 4.71 -6.07
CA VAL A 95 -24.69 5.56 -6.21
C VAL A 95 -23.48 4.81 -5.65
N PRO A 96 -22.66 4.17 -6.51
CA PRO A 96 -21.49 3.43 -6.07
C PRO A 96 -20.50 4.30 -5.28
N ALA A 97 -19.69 3.64 -4.45
CA ALA A 97 -18.53 4.28 -3.85
C ALA A 97 -17.61 4.87 -4.91
N ALA A 98 -16.91 5.92 -4.58
CA ALA A 98 -15.84 6.42 -5.46
C ALA A 98 -14.60 5.57 -5.25
N ASN A 99 -13.95 5.16 -6.36
CA ASN A 99 -12.64 4.55 -6.29
C ASN A 99 -11.66 5.51 -5.63
N ILE A 100 -10.85 5.00 -4.70
CA ILE A 100 -9.74 5.76 -4.14
C ILE A 100 -8.45 5.46 -4.91
N THR A 101 -7.55 6.42 -4.91
CA THR A 101 -6.21 6.30 -5.52
C THR A 101 -5.19 6.89 -4.58
N GLY A 102 -4.03 6.28 -4.50
CA GLY A 102 -2.94 6.70 -3.65
C GLY A 102 -1.59 6.23 -4.19
N ASP A 103 -0.59 6.32 -3.35
CA ASP A 103 0.79 5.95 -3.62
C ASP A 103 1.39 5.38 -2.33
N VAL A 104 1.99 4.19 -2.40
CA VAL A 104 2.61 3.54 -1.23
C VAL A 104 4.05 4.01 -0.97
N ASP A 105 4.68 4.69 -1.94
CA ASP A 105 6.02 5.29 -1.78
C ASP A 105 5.98 6.68 -1.14
N LEU A 106 4.81 7.28 -1.06
CA LEU A 106 4.56 8.57 -0.41
C LEU A 106 4.04 8.36 1.02
N ASP A 107 4.12 9.41 1.83
CA ASP A 107 3.58 9.39 3.19
C ASP A 107 2.05 9.39 3.17
N ASN A 108 1.45 8.23 3.39
CA ASN A 108 0.00 8.03 3.54
C ASN A 108 -0.39 7.74 5.00
N GLY A 109 0.23 8.47 5.93
CA GLY A 109 -0.13 8.44 7.36
C GLY A 109 0.93 7.88 8.29
N ASN A 110 1.76 6.91 7.88
CA ASN A 110 2.78 6.28 8.72
C ASN A 110 4.23 6.61 8.32
N GLY A 111 4.43 7.42 7.30
CA GLY A 111 5.73 7.83 6.79
C GLY A 111 6.08 7.17 5.45
N ALA A 112 6.86 7.89 4.66
CA ALA A 112 7.31 7.40 3.36
C ALA A 112 8.21 6.17 3.49
N ASP A 113 8.18 5.30 2.50
CA ASP A 113 9.12 4.21 2.35
C ASP A 113 10.57 4.74 2.23
N VAL A 114 11.52 4.00 2.74
CA VAL A 114 12.93 4.26 2.50
C VAL A 114 13.35 3.41 1.31
N ILE A 115 13.57 4.07 0.17
CA ILE A 115 13.86 3.36 -1.09
C ILE A 115 15.30 2.86 -1.21
N GLY A 116 16.17 3.15 -0.22
CA GLY A 116 17.56 2.66 -0.24
C GLY A 116 18.47 3.46 -1.19
N ALA A 117 19.52 2.80 -1.63
CA ALA A 117 20.52 3.39 -2.52
C ALA A 117 20.16 3.24 -4.00
N ASP A 118 19.52 2.16 -4.38
CA ASP A 118 19.19 1.81 -5.76
C ASP A 118 17.74 2.09 -6.14
N ALA A 119 17.45 2.05 -7.43
CA ALA A 119 16.10 2.24 -7.93
C ALA A 119 15.19 1.11 -7.43
N THR A 120 14.18 1.51 -6.66
CA THR A 120 13.23 0.59 -6.00
C THR A 120 11.89 0.62 -6.72
N THR A 121 11.24 -0.54 -6.81
CA THR A 121 9.92 -0.71 -7.42
C THR A 121 9.07 -1.65 -6.59
N VAL A 122 7.75 -1.51 -6.69
CA VAL A 122 6.83 -2.53 -6.20
C VAL A 122 6.91 -3.75 -7.10
N THR A 123 7.09 -4.93 -6.50
CA THR A 123 7.20 -6.21 -7.24
C THR A 123 6.00 -7.12 -7.06
N GLY A 124 5.14 -6.83 -6.10
CA GLY A 124 3.94 -7.62 -5.92
C GLY A 124 3.04 -7.12 -4.80
N VAL A 125 1.78 -7.55 -4.87
CA VAL A 125 0.74 -7.28 -3.88
C VAL A 125 -0.12 -8.53 -3.67
N SER A 126 -0.59 -8.75 -2.45
CA SER A 126 -1.46 -9.87 -2.08
C SER A 126 -2.47 -9.44 -1.02
N ALA A 127 -3.67 -9.99 -1.08
CA ALA A 127 -4.66 -9.78 -0.02
C ALA A 127 -4.21 -10.42 1.31
N GLY A 128 -4.53 -9.75 2.42
CA GLY A 128 -4.18 -10.16 3.77
C GLY A 128 -2.73 -9.85 4.15
N THR A 129 -2.30 -10.38 5.30
CA THR A 129 -0.95 -10.15 5.83
C THR A 129 -0.01 -11.27 5.39
N VAL A 130 1.01 -10.91 4.60
CA VAL A 130 2.05 -11.81 4.09
C VAL A 130 3.42 -11.25 4.49
N ALA A 131 4.25 -12.05 5.14
CA ALA A 131 5.56 -11.63 5.65
C ALA A 131 6.74 -12.10 4.79
N THR A 132 6.47 -12.67 3.62
CA THR A 132 7.48 -13.13 2.65
C THR A 132 7.46 -12.24 1.43
N GLU A 133 8.53 -12.23 0.67
CA GLU A 133 8.58 -11.55 -0.61
C GLU A 133 7.37 -11.91 -1.50
N ILE A 134 6.69 -10.89 -2.04
CA ILE A 134 5.58 -11.02 -2.96
C ILE A 134 6.05 -10.57 -4.33
N THR A 135 5.92 -11.47 -5.33
CA THR A 135 6.44 -11.26 -6.70
C THR A 135 5.34 -11.38 -7.76
N THR A 136 4.09 -11.24 -7.35
CA THR A 136 2.91 -11.34 -8.23
C THR A 136 1.84 -10.34 -7.82
N GLY A 137 0.91 -10.05 -8.71
CA GLY A 137 -0.22 -9.16 -8.43
C GLY A 137 0.04 -7.69 -8.79
N GLU A 138 1.28 -7.29 -9.05
CA GLU A 138 1.61 -5.96 -9.52
C GLU A 138 0.95 -5.67 -10.88
N GLY A 139 0.35 -4.48 -11.03
CA GLY A 139 -0.31 -4.02 -12.26
C GLY A 139 -1.60 -4.75 -12.63
N VAL A 140 -2.10 -5.65 -11.79
CA VAL A 140 -3.36 -6.36 -12.00
C VAL A 140 -4.27 -6.26 -10.78
N GLY A 141 -5.58 -6.41 -10.99
CA GLY A 141 -6.54 -6.38 -9.88
C GLY A 141 -6.35 -7.59 -8.95
N VAL A 142 -6.13 -7.33 -7.67
CA VAL A 142 -6.06 -8.33 -6.59
C VAL A 142 -7.28 -8.17 -5.72
N ALA A 143 -8.14 -9.20 -5.72
CA ALA A 143 -9.36 -9.19 -4.93
C ALA A 143 -9.05 -9.41 -3.45
N GLY A 144 -9.62 -8.54 -2.63
CA GLY A 144 -9.69 -8.68 -1.19
C GLY A 144 -11.03 -9.29 -0.72
N SER A 145 -11.43 -8.96 0.49
CA SER A 145 -12.72 -9.38 1.06
C SER A 145 -13.84 -8.41 0.71
N TYR A 146 -13.53 -7.15 0.54
CA TYR A 146 -14.49 -6.06 0.36
C TYR A 146 -14.28 -5.25 -0.91
N GLY A 147 -13.19 -5.44 -1.61
CA GLY A 147 -12.88 -4.72 -2.83
C GLY A 147 -11.71 -5.32 -3.60
N THR A 148 -11.24 -4.57 -4.60
CA THR A 148 -10.13 -4.96 -5.47
C THR A 148 -9.10 -3.85 -5.54
N ILE A 149 -7.84 -4.16 -5.22
CA ILE A 149 -6.72 -3.23 -5.39
C ILE A 149 -6.00 -3.51 -6.72
N THR A 150 -5.56 -2.46 -7.38
CA THR A 150 -4.54 -2.52 -8.44
C THR A 150 -3.37 -1.64 -8.00
N LEU A 151 -2.23 -2.24 -7.71
CA LEU A 151 -1.01 -1.57 -7.28
C LEU A 151 0.04 -1.72 -8.39
N ASN A 152 0.59 -0.59 -8.84
CA ASN A 152 1.54 -0.53 -9.95
C ASN A 152 2.99 -0.56 -9.45
N SER A 153 3.94 -0.85 -10.34
CA SER A 153 5.37 -0.91 -10.03
C SER A 153 5.98 0.41 -9.55
N ASP A 154 5.33 1.54 -9.85
CA ASP A 154 5.74 2.88 -9.40
C ASP A 154 5.16 3.28 -8.03
N GLY A 155 4.46 2.36 -7.34
CA GLY A 155 3.83 2.60 -6.04
C GLY A 155 2.40 3.15 -6.12
N THR A 156 1.98 3.67 -7.27
CA THR A 156 0.61 4.17 -7.42
C THR A 156 -0.42 3.04 -7.35
N TYR A 157 -1.55 3.30 -6.69
CA TYR A 157 -2.64 2.31 -6.63
C TYR A 157 -4.02 2.92 -6.86
N SER A 158 -4.95 2.03 -7.18
CA SER A 158 -6.38 2.27 -7.11
C SER A 158 -7.06 1.15 -6.34
N TYR A 159 -8.02 1.49 -5.53
CA TYR A 159 -8.89 0.53 -4.84
C TYR A 159 -10.34 0.79 -5.22
N ASP A 160 -11.03 -0.27 -5.61
CA ASP A 160 -12.42 -0.32 -6.04
C ASP A 160 -13.20 -1.15 -5.04
N LEU A 161 -14.07 -0.49 -4.25
CA LEU A 161 -14.91 -1.14 -3.25
C LEU A 161 -15.98 -1.96 -3.97
N ASP A 162 -16.28 -3.15 -3.47
CA ASP A 162 -17.39 -3.98 -3.98
C ASP A 162 -18.72 -3.48 -3.40
N ASP A 163 -19.40 -2.63 -4.15
CA ASP A 163 -20.69 -2.04 -3.79
C ASP A 163 -21.83 -3.09 -3.66
N ASP A 164 -21.63 -4.30 -4.16
CA ASP A 164 -22.58 -5.40 -4.03
C ASP A 164 -22.27 -6.31 -2.82
N ASN A 165 -21.22 -6.03 -2.07
CA ASN A 165 -20.81 -6.82 -0.91
C ASN A 165 -21.82 -6.62 0.25
N ALA A 166 -22.36 -7.73 0.76
CA ALA A 166 -23.40 -7.69 1.78
C ALA A 166 -22.93 -7.16 3.14
N ASP A 167 -21.66 -7.36 3.49
CA ASP A 167 -21.08 -6.86 4.75
C ASP A 167 -20.81 -5.35 4.65
N VAL A 168 -20.44 -4.86 3.48
CA VAL A 168 -20.30 -3.43 3.20
C VAL A 168 -21.64 -2.76 3.25
N ASN A 169 -22.63 -3.25 2.50
CA ASN A 169 -24.00 -2.71 2.46
C ASN A 169 -24.76 -2.80 3.79
N ALA A 170 -24.27 -3.55 4.77
CA ALA A 170 -24.88 -3.62 6.11
C ALA A 170 -24.33 -2.57 7.08
N LEU A 171 -23.30 -1.81 6.69
CA LEU A 171 -22.72 -0.76 7.52
C LEU A 171 -23.70 0.41 7.67
N LYS A 172 -23.51 1.15 8.75
CA LYS A 172 -24.25 2.37 9.07
C LYS A 172 -23.27 3.47 9.37
N ASP A 173 -23.79 4.70 9.49
CA ASP A 173 -22.98 5.83 9.94
C ASP A 173 -22.20 5.49 11.20
N ASN A 174 -20.87 5.66 11.14
CA ASN A 174 -19.87 5.34 12.16
C ASN A 174 -19.52 3.84 12.34
N ASP A 175 -20.10 2.93 11.56
CA ASP A 175 -19.60 1.56 11.46
C ASP A 175 -18.41 1.54 10.50
N THR A 176 -17.44 0.64 10.75
CA THR A 176 -16.27 0.50 9.88
C THR A 176 -15.91 -0.96 9.67
N LEU A 177 -15.41 -1.28 8.48
CA LEU A 177 -14.66 -2.50 8.19
C LEU A 177 -13.22 -2.12 7.85
N THR A 178 -12.32 -3.08 7.92
CA THR A 178 -10.94 -2.89 7.49
C THR A 178 -10.52 -4.03 6.58
N GLU A 179 -9.76 -3.68 5.55
CA GLU A 179 -9.14 -4.63 4.65
C GLU A 179 -7.65 -4.36 4.57
N THR A 180 -6.84 -5.40 4.46
CA THR A 180 -5.39 -5.29 4.45
C THR A 180 -4.84 -5.98 3.21
N PHE A 181 -3.92 -5.31 2.54
CA PHE A 181 -3.10 -5.87 1.47
C PHE A 181 -1.64 -5.78 1.86
N SER A 182 -0.87 -6.83 1.62
CA SER A 182 0.59 -6.78 1.75
C SER A 182 1.20 -6.48 0.40
N TYR A 183 2.26 -5.69 0.38
CA TYR A 183 3.05 -5.42 -0.82
C TYR A 183 4.54 -5.55 -0.54
N THR A 184 5.33 -5.74 -1.59
CA THR A 184 6.78 -5.82 -1.54
C THR A 184 7.39 -4.77 -2.44
N ILE A 185 8.34 -4.00 -1.90
CA ILE A 185 9.25 -3.16 -2.66
C ILE A 185 10.59 -3.87 -2.78
N LYS A 186 11.23 -3.72 -3.93
CA LYS A 186 12.51 -4.36 -4.24
C LYS A 186 13.38 -3.43 -5.05
N ASP A 187 14.66 -3.37 -4.72
CA ASP A 187 15.64 -2.59 -5.46
C ASP A 187 16.28 -3.36 -6.64
N ALA A 188 17.19 -2.70 -7.34
CA ALA A 188 17.75 -3.20 -8.59
C ALA A 188 18.71 -4.38 -8.38
N ASP A 189 19.35 -4.50 -7.22
CA ASP A 189 20.28 -5.59 -6.90
C ASP A 189 19.63 -6.77 -6.21
N GLY A 190 18.39 -6.63 -5.75
CA GLY A 190 17.54 -7.69 -5.30
C GLY A 190 17.18 -7.68 -3.82
N ASP A 191 17.59 -6.67 -3.07
CA ASP A 191 17.16 -6.48 -1.69
C ASP A 191 15.70 -6.04 -1.63
N TRP A 192 14.95 -6.53 -0.67
CA TRP A 192 13.51 -6.29 -0.60
C TRP A 192 12.99 -6.06 0.81
N SER A 193 11.86 -5.39 0.88
CA SER A 193 11.09 -5.20 2.10
C SER A 193 9.61 -5.36 1.82
N SER A 194 8.85 -5.90 2.78
CA SER A 194 7.40 -6.07 2.67
C SER A 194 6.70 -5.42 3.83
N THR A 195 5.55 -4.83 3.55
CA THR A 195 4.68 -4.20 4.54
C THR A 195 3.21 -4.30 4.12
N THR A 196 2.34 -3.50 4.72
CA THR A 196 0.89 -3.54 4.47
C THR A 196 0.34 -2.16 4.14
N LEU A 197 -0.64 -2.15 3.23
CA LEU A 197 -1.61 -1.08 3.05
C LEU A 197 -2.93 -1.52 3.69
N THR A 198 -3.46 -0.73 4.62
CA THR A 198 -4.75 -0.98 5.29
C THR A 198 -5.77 0.02 4.78
N ILE A 199 -6.87 -0.48 4.23
CA ILE A 199 -8.01 0.32 3.78
C ILE A 199 -9.10 0.25 4.85
N THR A 200 -9.50 1.42 5.37
CA THR A 200 -10.66 1.55 6.25
C THR A 200 -11.91 1.87 5.42
N ILE A 201 -12.91 1.04 5.52
CA ILE A 201 -14.21 1.22 4.85
C ILE A 201 -15.16 1.85 5.86
N ASN A 202 -15.56 3.08 5.60
CA ASN A 202 -16.49 3.82 6.43
C ASN A 202 -17.92 3.58 5.95
N GLY A 203 -18.78 3.16 6.85
CA GLY A 203 -20.20 2.94 6.59
C GLY A 203 -20.99 4.22 6.44
N LYS A 204 -22.10 4.11 5.73
CA LYS A 204 -23.06 5.19 5.54
C LYS A 204 -24.48 4.65 5.53
N THR A 205 -25.35 5.24 6.32
CA THR A 205 -26.76 4.85 6.35
C THR A 205 -27.45 5.13 5.02
N ASP A 206 -27.96 4.10 4.37
CA ASP A 206 -28.50 4.15 3.00
C ASP A 206 -29.93 4.69 2.89
N GLY A 207 -30.62 4.85 3.97
CA GLY A 207 -31.94 5.48 4.00
C GLY A 207 -32.97 4.75 4.85
N VAL A 208 -34.25 5.05 4.61
CA VAL A 208 -35.36 4.53 5.40
C VAL A 208 -35.96 3.31 4.70
N PRO A 209 -36.10 2.16 5.38
CA PRO A 209 -36.74 1.00 4.79
C PRO A 209 -38.19 1.30 4.36
N THR A 210 -38.63 0.73 3.25
CA THR A 210 -40.00 0.87 2.76
C THR A 210 -40.73 -0.42 2.80
N VAL A 211 -42.03 -0.35 3.03
CA VAL A 211 -42.96 -1.48 3.04
C VAL A 211 -44.04 -1.23 2.00
N ALA A 212 -44.18 -2.15 1.05
CA ALA A 212 -45.25 -2.14 0.10
C ALA A 212 -46.08 -3.45 0.23
N ALA A 213 -47.33 -3.33 0.67
CA ALA A 213 -48.24 -4.43 0.67
C ALA A 213 -48.98 -4.47 -0.68
N VAL A 214 -48.98 -5.65 -1.32
CA VAL A 214 -49.71 -5.88 -2.59
C VAL A 214 -50.83 -6.84 -2.31
N ASP A 215 -52.07 -6.37 -2.46
CA ASP A 215 -53.22 -7.23 -2.42
C ASP A 215 -53.40 -8.01 -3.73
N GLY A 216 -54.03 -9.17 -3.66
CA GLY A 216 -54.35 -9.98 -4.84
C GLY A 216 -55.55 -9.44 -5.64
N ASN A 217 -56.15 -8.33 -5.27
CA ASN A 217 -57.39 -7.81 -5.83
C ASN A 217 -57.24 -6.75 -6.93
N GLY A 218 -56.03 -6.33 -7.20
CA GLY A 218 -55.70 -5.44 -8.33
C GLY A 218 -56.39 -4.09 -8.24
N GLY A 219 -55.88 -3.23 -7.40
CA GLY A 219 -56.25 -1.86 -7.59
C GLY A 219 -55.90 -0.84 -6.52
N ASP A 220 -55.95 -1.10 -5.26
CA ASP A 220 -55.75 -0.03 -4.27
C ASP A 220 -55.08 -0.49 -2.98
N ASN A 221 -53.91 0.03 -2.73
CA ASN A 221 -53.28 0.30 -1.43
C ASN A 221 -53.27 -0.80 -0.34
N GLY A 222 -53.18 -2.09 -0.71
CA GLY A 222 -52.98 -3.18 0.25
C GLY A 222 -54.24 -3.57 1.05
N ASP A 223 -55.41 -3.16 0.60
CA ASP A 223 -56.67 -3.59 1.19
C ASP A 223 -57.08 -4.97 0.69
N VAL A 224 -57.14 -5.95 1.60
CA VAL A 224 -57.54 -7.29 1.32
C VAL A 224 -59.04 -7.45 1.68
N THR A 225 -59.86 -7.80 0.71
CA THR A 225 -61.30 -8.03 0.93
C THR A 225 -61.61 -9.52 1.02
N VAL A 226 -62.20 -9.92 2.13
CA VAL A 226 -62.75 -11.28 2.33
C VAL A 226 -64.24 -11.14 2.49
N TYR A 227 -65.01 -11.87 1.68
CA TYR A 227 -66.45 -11.81 1.72
C TYR A 227 -67.05 -12.77 2.75
N GLU A 228 -67.90 -12.26 3.63
CA GLU A 228 -68.58 -13.04 4.66
C GLU A 228 -69.47 -14.13 4.05
N SER A 229 -69.97 -13.92 2.82
CA SER A 229 -70.74 -14.94 2.06
C SER A 229 -70.00 -16.26 1.83
N GLY A 230 -68.62 -16.19 1.86
CA GLY A 230 -67.82 -17.40 1.80
C GLY A 230 -67.85 -18.29 3.05
N LEU A 231 -68.40 -17.82 4.17
CA LEU A 231 -68.57 -18.60 5.40
C LEU A 231 -69.74 -19.55 5.36
N THR A 232 -70.67 -19.40 4.43
CA THR A 232 -71.80 -20.29 4.26
C THR A 232 -71.56 -21.31 3.14
N SER A 233 -71.85 -22.60 3.34
CA SER A 233 -71.59 -23.69 2.37
C SER A 233 -72.33 -23.55 1.05
N ASP A 234 -73.28 -22.67 0.94
CA ASP A 234 -74.25 -22.56 -0.16
C ASP A 234 -74.32 -21.14 -0.77
N GLY A 235 -73.31 -20.31 -0.59
CA GLY A 235 -73.31 -18.99 -1.20
C GLY A 235 -73.24 -19.04 -2.74
N PRO A 236 -74.03 -18.21 -3.45
CA PRO A 236 -74.01 -18.19 -4.90
C PRO A 236 -72.74 -17.47 -5.33
N GLY A 237 -71.76 -18.21 -5.86
CA GLY A 237 -70.62 -17.59 -6.49
C GLY A 237 -69.23 -18.16 -6.15
N GLY A 238 -69.13 -19.08 -5.19
CA GLY A 238 -67.84 -19.71 -4.89
C GLY A 238 -66.71 -18.74 -4.45
N GLU A 239 -67.11 -17.75 -3.68
CA GLU A 239 -66.10 -16.73 -3.19
C GLU A 239 -65.16 -17.35 -2.18
N SER A 240 -63.92 -17.02 -2.29
CA SER A 240 -62.85 -17.59 -1.48
C SER A 240 -62.89 -17.11 -0.04
N LYS A 241 -62.75 -18.04 0.91
CA LYS A 241 -62.53 -17.76 2.34
C LYS A 241 -61.09 -17.41 2.65
N THR A 242 -60.23 -17.59 1.68
CA THR A 242 -58.78 -17.35 1.83
C THR A 242 -58.32 -16.39 0.76
N VAL A 243 -57.67 -15.37 1.17
CA VAL A 243 -56.97 -14.41 0.28
C VAL A 243 -55.50 -14.57 0.52
N THR A 244 -54.74 -14.57 -0.55
CA THR A 244 -53.26 -14.59 -0.50
C THR A 244 -52.75 -13.32 -1.15
N GLY A 245 -51.77 -12.70 -0.51
CA GLY A 245 -51.08 -11.53 -1.00
C GLY A 245 -49.59 -11.62 -0.72
N SER A 246 -48.86 -10.63 -1.10
CA SER A 246 -47.44 -10.49 -0.79
C SER A 246 -47.15 -9.12 -0.15
N ILE A 247 -46.17 -9.10 0.69
CA ILE A 247 -45.61 -7.87 1.24
C ILE A 247 -44.15 -7.80 0.76
N THR A 248 -43.83 -6.74 0.05
CA THR A 248 -42.44 -6.45 -0.31
C THR A 248 -41.85 -5.53 0.74
N LEU A 249 -40.72 -5.94 1.29
CA LEU A 249 -39.95 -5.17 2.21
C LEU A 249 -38.66 -4.77 1.47
N ASP A 250 -38.38 -3.49 1.44
CA ASP A 250 -37.11 -2.97 0.98
C ASP A 250 -36.34 -2.51 2.22
N THR A 251 -35.30 -3.28 2.57
CA THR A 251 -34.49 -3.06 3.79
C THR A 251 -33.06 -2.87 3.38
N ILE A 252 -32.66 -1.65 3.27
CA ILE A 252 -31.43 -1.19 2.64
C ILE A 252 -30.21 -1.63 3.45
N ASP A 253 -30.24 -1.47 4.79
CA ASP A 253 -29.16 -1.90 5.70
C ASP A 253 -29.43 -3.28 6.34
N GLY A 254 -30.17 -4.13 5.65
CA GLY A 254 -30.58 -5.45 6.15
C GLY A 254 -31.80 -5.44 7.06
N LEU A 255 -32.46 -6.63 7.18
CA LEU A 255 -33.67 -6.81 7.96
C LEU A 255 -33.36 -7.18 9.41
N ALA A 256 -33.62 -6.30 10.34
CA ALA A 256 -33.44 -6.56 11.78
C ALA A 256 -34.65 -7.31 12.39
N SER A 257 -35.90 -7.02 11.94
CA SER A 257 -37.11 -7.68 12.39
C SER A 257 -38.29 -7.39 11.46
N VAL A 258 -39.25 -8.31 11.40
CA VAL A 258 -40.59 -8.15 10.76
C VAL A 258 -41.63 -8.15 11.83
#